data_c1a478b6b0b92837f2ab7ff29341632f
#
_entry.id   c1a478b6b0b92837f2ab7ff29341632f
#
_cell.length_a   1.000
_cell.length_b   1.000
_cell.length_c   1.000
_cell.angle_alpha   90.00
_cell.angle_beta   90.00
_cell.angle_gamma   90.00
#
_symmetry.space_group_name_H-M   'P 1'
#
loop_
_entity.id
_entity.type
_entity.pdbx_description
1 polymer ?
#
loop_
_entity_poly.entity_id
_entity_poly.type
_entity_poly.pdbx_seq_one_letter_code
_entity_poly.pdbx_strand_id
1 'polypeptide(L)'
;MSLYDRLFKPRRYTLPNGAVAEEKRSRAPLVILIVLALGALSVHITGFDFGVLVKKGSKFFDILAAMFPPNTGYLSKIWQPLWDTIKMSFLGSFIGAVLAIPFAVAAASNIVTNRVVVFIVRLFLSLVRTLPTLVCALIATYIFGLGTMAGTCAIAVFTFAYVGKQLFEIIETVDMGPYEAMEALGATRLQAFTTAVFPQVLPTYLSVSLFCLEGNVRYASILGYVGAGGLGLIMNEKIGWREYDSLGMILIVLFVAVMVIEAISHALRKKLT
;
A
#
# COMPACT_ATOMS: atom_id res chain seq x y z
N MET A 1 -22.78 43.19 6.78
CA MET A 1 -22.58 42.13 7.81
C MET A 1 -23.14 40.83 7.25
N SER A 2 -22.24 39.83 7.04
CA SER A 2 -22.73 38.55 6.49
C SER A 2 -23.56 37.80 7.53
N LEU A 3 -24.46 36.89 7.08
CA LEU A 3 -25.28 36.04 7.94
C LEU A 3 -24.43 35.25 8.93
N TYR A 4 -23.20 34.91 8.51
CA TYR A 4 -22.17 34.25 9.32
C TYR A 4 -21.71 35.14 10.49
N ASP A 5 -21.60 36.45 10.29
CA ASP A 5 -21.19 37.42 11.31
C ASP A 5 -22.20 37.59 12.42
N ARG A 6 -23.50 37.33 12.12
CA ARG A 6 -24.60 37.36 13.11
C ARG A 6 -24.65 36.11 13.97
N LEU A 7 -24.34 34.93 13.39
CA LEU A 7 -24.44 33.64 14.05
C LEU A 7 -23.20 33.30 14.92
N PHE A 8 -22.01 33.73 14.50
CA PHE A 8 -20.74 33.39 15.18
C PHE A 8 -19.99 34.65 15.55
N LYS A 9 -20.26 35.19 16.74
CA LYS A 9 -19.54 36.36 17.26
C LYS A 9 -18.12 35.97 17.71
N PRO A 10 -17.06 36.74 17.35
CA PRO A 10 -15.71 36.49 17.85
C PRO A 10 -15.66 36.67 19.37
N ARG A 11 -14.91 35.83 20.06
CA ARG A 11 -14.61 36.03 21.48
C ARG A 11 -13.64 37.19 21.61
N ARG A 12 -13.95 38.12 22.52
CA ARG A 12 -13.11 39.27 22.85
C ARG A 12 -12.43 39.02 24.17
N TYR A 13 -11.11 39.11 24.19
CA TYR A 13 -10.31 38.98 25.39
C TYR A 13 -9.67 40.34 25.70
N THR A 14 -9.88 40.84 26.93
CA THR A 14 -9.18 42.01 27.42
C THR A 14 -7.83 41.57 28.02
N LEU A 15 -6.74 42.03 27.44
CA LEU A 15 -5.39 41.79 27.94
C LEU A 15 -5.12 42.65 29.21
N PRO A 16 -4.17 42.25 30.08
CA PRO A 16 -3.84 43.00 31.30
C PRO A 16 -3.40 44.47 31.07
N ASN A 17 -2.99 44.78 29.84
CA ASN A 17 -2.60 46.15 29.40
C ASN A 17 -3.80 46.97 28.86
N GLY A 18 -5.05 46.50 29.01
CA GLY A 18 -6.26 47.17 28.56
C GLY A 18 -6.57 47.02 27.05
N ALA A 19 -5.72 46.36 26.28
CA ALA A 19 -5.94 46.13 24.86
C ALA A 19 -6.96 45.01 24.66
N VAL A 20 -7.88 45.16 23.68
CA VAL A 20 -8.86 44.14 23.32
C VAL A 20 -8.32 43.32 22.16
N ALA A 21 -8.07 42.03 22.40
CA ALA A 21 -7.73 41.10 21.34
C ALA A 21 -8.99 40.34 20.90
N GLU A 22 -9.28 40.33 19.61
CA GLU A 22 -10.35 39.53 19.02
C GLU A 22 -9.78 38.20 18.51
N GLU A 23 -10.37 37.08 18.97
CA GLU A 23 -10.01 35.74 18.47
C GLU A 23 -10.37 35.61 16.99
N LYS A 24 -9.46 35.03 16.20
CA LYS A 24 -9.70 34.77 14.77
C LYS A 24 -10.92 33.84 14.63
N ARG A 25 -11.91 34.25 13.87
CA ARG A 25 -13.17 33.48 13.69
C ARG A 25 -12.87 32.08 13.18
N SER A 26 -13.36 31.08 13.91
CA SER A 26 -13.26 29.69 13.47
C SER A 26 -14.19 29.46 12.28
N ARG A 27 -13.67 28.95 11.17
CA ARG A 27 -14.44 28.48 10.01
C ARG A 27 -14.95 27.05 10.17
N ALA A 28 -14.66 26.42 11.31
CA ALA A 28 -15.01 25.02 11.57
C ALA A 28 -16.51 24.72 11.37
N PRO A 29 -17.47 25.51 11.87
CA PRO A 29 -18.90 25.20 11.68
C PRO A 29 -19.31 25.25 10.21
N LEU A 30 -18.75 26.15 9.42
CA LEU A 30 -19.04 26.24 7.98
C LEU A 30 -18.47 25.03 7.24
N VAL A 31 -17.26 24.63 7.58
CA VAL A 31 -16.63 23.41 7.01
C VAL A 31 -17.44 22.17 7.36
N ILE A 32 -17.87 22.04 8.63
CA ILE A 32 -18.70 20.92 9.07
C ILE A 32 -20.01 20.89 8.30
N LEU A 33 -20.67 22.03 8.12
CA LEU A 33 -21.94 22.12 7.38
C LEU A 33 -21.75 21.72 5.90
N ILE A 34 -20.66 22.17 5.27
CA ILE A 34 -20.33 21.78 3.89
C ILE A 34 -20.07 20.27 3.80
N VAL A 35 -19.29 19.70 4.72
CA VAL A 35 -19.00 18.26 4.75
C VAL A 35 -20.27 17.45 4.94
N LEU A 36 -21.17 17.86 5.85
CA LEU A 36 -22.44 17.20 6.06
C LEU A 36 -23.37 17.31 4.84
N ALA A 37 -23.42 18.48 4.19
CA ALA A 37 -24.20 18.67 2.98
C ALA A 37 -23.67 17.81 1.81
N LEU A 38 -22.34 17.77 1.61
CA LEU A 38 -21.71 16.90 0.62
C LEU A 38 -21.92 15.42 0.94
N GLY A 39 -21.88 15.05 2.23
CA GLY A 39 -22.19 13.69 2.68
C GLY A 39 -23.63 13.28 2.37
N ALA A 40 -24.60 14.15 2.70
CA ALA A 40 -26.00 13.90 2.40
C ALA A 40 -26.26 13.82 0.88
N LEU A 41 -25.63 14.71 0.11
CA LEU A 41 -25.71 14.68 -1.35
C LEU A 41 -25.10 13.38 -1.91
N SER A 42 -23.97 12.93 -1.38
CA SER A 42 -23.33 11.67 -1.77
C SER A 42 -24.25 10.48 -1.49
N VAL A 43 -24.85 10.40 -0.31
CA VAL A 43 -25.85 9.36 0.05
C VAL A 43 -26.98 9.33 -0.96
N HIS A 44 -27.51 10.51 -1.33
CA HIS A 44 -28.61 10.60 -2.30
C HIS A 44 -28.18 10.15 -3.72
N ILE A 45 -27.02 10.61 -4.20
CA ILE A 45 -26.51 10.28 -5.55
C ILE A 45 -26.15 8.80 -5.67
N THR A 46 -25.54 8.20 -4.62
CA THR A 46 -25.15 6.79 -4.61
C THR A 46 -26.33 5.84 -4.41
N GLY A 47 -27.51 6.34 -4.07
CA GLY A 47 -28.66 5.52 -3.72
C GLY A 47 -28.43 4.65 -2.47
N PHE A 48 -27.55 5.11 -1.56
CA PHE A 48 -27.24 4.38 -0.34
C PHE A 48 -28.44 4.33 0.60
N ASP A 49 -28.95 3.11 0.84
CA ASP A 49 -30.13 2.88 1.67
C ASP A 49 -29.74 2.29 3.03
N PHE A 50 -29.79 3.12 4.06
CA PHE A 50 -29.56 2.71 5.44
C PHE A 50 -30.57 1.63 5.91
N GLY A 51 -31.81 1.63 5.37
CA GLY A 51 -32.80 0.62 5.71
C GLY A 51 -32.41 -0.76 5.24
N VAL A 52 -31.78 -0.86 4.06
CA VAL A 52 -31.22 -2.11 3.54
C VAL A 52 -30.05 -2.58 4.41
N LEU A 53 -29.18 -1.66 4.86
CA LEU A 53 -28.06 -1.99 5.74
C LEU A 53 -28.55 -2.59 7.06
N VAL A 54 -29.55 -1.98 7.69
CA VAL A 54 -30.13 -2.49 8.95
C VAL A 54 -30.85 -3.81 8.75
N LYS A 55 -31.66 -3.94 7.70
CA LYS A 55 -32.44 -5.18 7.44
C LYS A 55 -31.57 -6.36 7.02
N LYS A 56 -30.48 -6.12 6.28
CA LYS A 56 -29.58 -7.18 5.76
C LYS A 56 -28.30 -7.33 6.57
N GLY A 57 -28.05 -6.48 7.55
CA GLY A 57 -26.85 -6.52 8.38
C GLY A 57 -26.69 -7.83 9.16
N SER A 58 -27.83 -8.46 9.56
CA SER A 58 -27.79 -9.77 10.21
C SER A 58 -27.15 -10.86 9.34
N LYS A 59 -27.32 -10.80 8.02
CA LYS A 59 -26.73 -11.77 7.09
C LYS A 59 -25.19 -11.81 7.14
N PHE A 60 -24.56 -10.69 7.50
CA PHE A 60 -23.12 -10.68 7.72
C PHE A 60 -22.72 -11.60 8.89
N PHE A 61 -23.45 -11.52 9.99
CA PHE A 61 -23.22 -12.39 11.14
C PHE A 61 -23.59 -13.84 10.85
N ASP A 62 -24.61 -14.10 10.04
CA ASP A 62 -24.99 -15.44 9.59
C ASP A 62 -23.84 -16.09 8.78
N ILE A 63 -23.20 -15.33 7.88
CA ILE A 63 -22.04 -15.82 7.11
C ILE A 63 -20.85 -16.08 8.04
N LEU A 64 -20.57 -15.19 8.99
CA LEU A 64 -19.49 -15.40 9.97
C LEU A 64 -19.77 -16.63 10.85
N ALA A 65 -21.01 -16.82 11.29
CA ALA A 65 -21.41 -17.99 12.06
C ALA A 65 -21.27 -19.30 11.24
N ALA A 66 -21.60 -19.24 9.94
CA ALA A 66 -21.45 -20.38 9.04
C ALA A 66 -19.99 -20.78 8.77
N MET A 67 -19.01 -19.92 9.09
CA MET A 67 -17.58 -20.24 9.04
C MET A 67 -17.12 -21.08 10.23
N PHE A 68 -17.95 -21.23 11.28
CA PHE A 68 -17.64 -21.98 12.48
C PHE A 68 -18.64 -23.13 12.71
N PRO A 69 -18.14 -24.34 13.04
CA PRO A 69 -16.73 -24.74 13.19
C PRO A 69 -16.01 -24.83 11.83
N PRO A 70 -14.72 -24.41 11.77
CA PRO A 70 -13.95 -24.49 10.52
C PRO A 70 -13.70 -25.95 10.14
N ASN A 71 -13.75 -26.25 8.84
CA ASN A 71 -13.53 -27.59 8.31
C ASN A 71 -12.04 -27.99 8.40
N THR A 72 -11.66 -28.67 9.47
CA THR A 72 -10.27 -29.12 9.68
C THR A 72 -9.81 -30.14 8.65
N GLY A 73 -10.73 -30.92 8.06
CA GLY A 73 -10.42 -31.88 6.98
C GLY A 73 -9.92 -31.20 5.70
N TYR A 74 -10.26 -29.91 5.52
CA TYR A 74 -9.82 -29.14 4.36
C TYR A 74 -8.36 -28.64 4.48
N LEU A 75 -7.75 -28.69 5.67
CA LEU A 75 -6.41 -28.20 5.95
C LEU A 75 -5.35 -28.80 5.02
N SER A 76 -5.44 -30.07 4.69
CA SER A 76 -4.50 -30.77 3.80
C SER A 76 -4.46 -30.16 2.39
N LYS A 77 -5.58 -29.59 1.91
CA LYS A 77 -5.71 -28.97 0.59
C LYS A 77 -5.22 -27.54 0.54
N ILE A 78 -5.01 -26.91 1.70
CA ILE A 78 -4.61 -25.49 1.81
C ILE A 78 -3.10 -25.32 1.65
N TRP A 79 -2.28 -26.31 2.03
CA TRP A 79 -0.82 -26.16 2.10
C TRP A 79 -0.17 -25.79 0.77
N GLN A 80 -0.53 -26.46 -0.32
CA GLN A 80 0.05 -26.17 -1.63
C GLN A 80 -0.32 -24.74 -2.11
N PRO A 81 -1.62 -24.32 -2.10
CA PRO A 81 -1.99 -22.95 -2.43
C PRO A 81 -1.36 -21.88 -1.50
N LEU A 82 -1.15 -22.20 -0.22
CA LEU A 82 -0.46 -21.30 0.71
C LEU A 82 1.00 -21.08 0.29
N TRP A 83 1.73 -22.18 0.03
CA TRP A 83 3.11 -22.08 -0.45
C TRP A 83 3.22 -21.34 -1.77
N ASP A 84 2.29 -21.55 -2.67
CA ASP A 84 2.24 -20.84 -3.95
C ASP A 84 2.00 -19.34 -3.75
N THR A 85 1.14 -18.96 -2.80
CA THR A 85 0.93 -17.56 -2.41
C THR A 85 2.21 -16.94 -1.84
N ILE A 86 2.90 -17.63 -0.94
CA ILE A 86 4.14 -17.15 -0.33
C ILE A 86 5.24 -17.01 -1.39
N LYS A 87 5.44 -18.04 -2.24
CA LYS A 87 6.47 -18.03 -3.29
C LYS A 87 6.26 -16.88 -4.28
N MET A 88 5.03 -16.72 -4.80
CA MET A 88 4.75 -15.65 -5.77
C MET A 88 4.89 -14.26 -5.15
N SER A 89 4.50 -14.10 -3.87
CA SER A 89 4.65 -12.83 -3.16
C SER A 89 6.11 -12.50 -2.92
N PHE A 90 6.90 -13.50 -2.49
CA PHE A 90 8.33 -13.31 -2.26
C PHE A 90 9.08 -13.01 -3.55
N LEU A 91 8.90 -13.84 -4.58
CA LEU A 91 9.59 -13.68 -5.87
C LEU A 91 9.20 -12.38 -6.56
N GLY A 92 7.89 -12.05 -6.60
CA GLY A 92 7.41 -10.81 -7.19
C GLY A 92 7.94 -9.58 -6.47
N SER A 93 7.93 -9.58 -5.13
CA SER A 93 8.49 -8.49 -4.32
C SER A 93 9.99 -8.35 -4.54
N PHE A 94 10.72 -9.46 -4.56
CA PHE A 94 12.17 -9.45 -4.78
C PHE A 94 12.54 -8.89 -6.16
N ILE A 95 11.92 -9.40 -7.23
CA ILE A 95 12.15 -8.91 -8.60
C ILE A 95 11.80 -7.43 -8.70
N GLY A 96 10.63 -7.03 -8.20
CA GLY A 96 10.19 -5.64 -8.25
C GLY A 96 11.12 -4.70 -7.47
N ALA A 97 11.53 -5.08 -6.26
CA ALA A 97 12.46 -4.29 -5.46
C ALA A 97 13.83 -4.14 -6.11
N VAL A 98 14.41 -5.21 -6.63
CA VAL A 98 15.73 -5.17 -7.31
C VAL A 98 15.66 -4.30 -8.57
N LEU A 99 14.63 -4.47 -9.40
CA LEU A 99 14.45 -3.66 -10.60
C LEU A 99 14.21 -2.19 -10.28
N ALA A 100 13.66 -1.88 -9.11
CA ALA A 100 13.41 -0.50 -8.67
C ALA A 100 14.71 0.30 -8.47
N ILE A 101 15.83 -0.34 -8.07
CA ILE A 101 17.07 0.34 -7.73
C ILE A 101 17.59 1.24 -8.87
N PRO A 102 17.85 0.73 -10.09
CA PRO A 102 18.40 1.58 -11.16
C PRO A 102 17.45 2.70 -11.57
N PHE A 103 16.13 2.47 -11.53
CA PHE A 103 15.14 3.49 -11.84
C PHE A 103 15.05 4.55 -10.74
N ALA A 104 15.16 4.17 -9.48
CA ALA A 104 15.18 5.10 -8.37
C ALA A 104 16.42 6.00 -8.40
N VAL A 105 17.60 5.44 -8.70
CA VAL A 105 18.82 6.23 -8.87
C VAL A 105 18.67 7.21 -10.03
N ALA A 106 18.13 6.76 -11.16
CA ALA A 106 17.88 7.63 -12.32
C ALA A 106 16.79 8.69 -12.07
N ALA A 107 15.90 8.48 -11.10
CA ALA A 107 14.86 9.42 -10.69
C ALA A 107 15.34 10.43 -9.64
N ALA A 108 16.47 10.18 -8.95
CA ALA A 108 16.98 11.03 -7.88
C ALA A 108 17.68 12.28 -8.45
N SER A 109 17.13 13.48 -8.17
CA SER A 109 17.62 14.75 -8.73
C SER A 109 18.95 15.22 -8.13
N ASN A 110 19.30 14.72 -6.95
CA ASN A 110 20.61 14.97 -6.32
C ASN A 110 21.76 14.11 -6.92
N ILE A 111 21.44 13.02 -7.63
CA ILE A 111 22.42 12.16 -8.29
C ILE A 111 22.49 12.42 -9.79
N VAL A 112 21.33 12.55 -10.45
CA VAL A 112 21.22 12.74 -11.90
C VAL A 112 20.94 14.21 -12.20
N THR A 113 21.91 14.90 -12.83
CA THR A 113 21.83 16.32 -13.16
C THR A 113 20.93 16.62 -14.36
N ASN A 114 20.66 15.63 -15.23
CA ASN A 114 19.79 15.80 -16.39
C ASN A 114 18.32 15.79 -15.98
N ARG A 115 17.71 16.97 -15.93
CA ARG A 115 16.30 17.16 -15.54
C ARG A 115 15.30 16.41 -16.43
N VAL A 116 15.63 16.22 -17.72
CA VAL A 116 14.75 15.50 -18.66
C VAL A 116 14.71 14.02 -18.31
N VAL A 117 15.85 13.40 -18.00
CA VAL A 117 15.92 12.00 -17.57
C VAL A 117 15.14 11.80 -16.27
N VAL A 118 15.40 12.64 -15.28
CA VAL A 118 14.69 12.61 -13.98
C VAL A 118 13.17 12.72 -14.20
N PHE A 119 12.72 13.68 -15.01
CA PHE A 119 11.31 13.88 -15.30
C PHE A 119 10.67 12.64 -15.97
N ILE A 120 11.30 12.09 -17.01
CA ILE A 120 10.79 10.93 -17.75
C ILE A 120 10.69 9.71 -16.83
N VAL A 121 11.73 9.43 -16.03
CA VAL A 121 11.73 8.26 -15.13
C VAL A 121 10.69 8.41 -14.01
N ARG A 122 10.55 9.60 -13.43
CA ARG A 122 9.51 9.87 -12.43
C ARG A 122 8.11 9.76 -13.02
N LEU A 123 7.90 10.27 -14.24
CA LEU A 123 6.64 10.13 -14.94
C LEU A 123 6.32 8.66 -15.18
N PHE A 124 7.29 7.87 -15.66
CA PHE A 124 7.14 6.43 -15.88
C PHE A 124 6.77 5.69 -14.59
N LEU A 125 7.53 5.88 -13.50
CA LEU A 125 7.21 5.27 -12.20
C LEU A 125 5.81 5.69 -11.70
N SER A 126 5.44 6.95 -11.91
CA SER A 126 4.13 7.45 -11.51
C SER A 126 3.00 6.80 -12.34
N LEU A 127 3.19 6.66 -13.64
CA LEU A 127 2.22 5.99 -14.53
C LEU A 127 2.04 4.53 -14.16
N VAL A 128 3.14 3.78 -13.98
CA VAL A 128 3.07 2.36 -13.57
C VAL A 128 2.35 2.22 -12.23
N ARG A 129 2.57 3.14 -11.28
CA ARG A 129 1.91 3.11 -9.97
C ARG A 129 0.41 3.39 -10.03
N THR A 130 -0.09 4.07 -11.07
CA THR A 130 -1.54 4.29 -11.23
C THR A 130 -2.28 3.04 -11.68
N LEU A 131 -1.57 2.03 -12.19
CA LEU A 131 -2.19 0.78 -12.63
C LEU A 131 -2.65 -0.03 -11.40
N PRO A 132 -3.95 -0.36 -11.29
CA PRO A 132 -4.42 -1.24 -10.23
C PRO A 132 -3.76 -2.63 -10.36
N THR A 133 -3.26 -3.17 -9.25
CA THR A 133 -2.57 -4.47 -9.25
C THR A 133 -3.45 -5.60 -9.81
N LEU A 134 -4.76 -5.53 -9.58
CA LEU A 134 -5.73 -6.49 -10.12
C LEU A 134 -5.79 -6.44 -11.65
N VAL A 135 -5.69 -5.26 -12.26
CA VAL A 135 -5.65 -5.09 -13.73
C VAL A 135 -4.34 -5.66 -14.29
N CYS A 136 -3.21 -5.40 -13.61
CA CYS A 136 -1.93 -6.01 -13.99
C CYS A 136 -2.00 -7.54 -13.92
N ALA A 137 -2.66 -8.11 -12.91
CA ALA A 137 -2.86 -9.55 -12.79
C ALA A 137 -3.75 -10.11 -13.91
N LEU A 138 -4.84 -9.41 -14.28
CA LEU A 138 -5.69 -9.78 -15.41
C LEU A 138 -4.91 -9.81 -16.73
N ILE A 139 -4.12 -8.78 -17.00
CA ILE A 139 -3.28 -8.73 -18.20
C ILE A 139 -2.25 -9.87 -18.17
N ALA A 140 -1.63 -10.10 -17.02
CA ALA A 140 -0.66 -11.17 -16.86
C ALA A 140 -1.29 -12.56 -17.02
N THR A 141 -2.52 -12.80 -16.52
CA THR A 141 -3.22 -14.07 -16.73
C THR A 141 -3.61 -14.27 -18.21
N TYR A 142 -3.92 -13.20 -18.91
CA TYR A 142 -4.18 -13.29 -20.35
C TYR A 142 -2.93 -13.66 -21.16
N ILE A 143 -1.75 -13.16 -20.76
CA ILE A 143 -0.47 -13.42 -21.47
C ILE A 143 0.13 -14.78 -21.08
N PHE A 144 0.19 -15.08 -19.78
CA PHE A 144 0.91 -16.24 -19.23
C PHE A 144 -0.01 -17.42 -18.87
N GLY A 145 -1.32 -17.24 -19.00
CA GLY A 145 -2.30 -18.20 -18.51
C GLY A 145 -2.59 -18.06 -17.01
N LEU A 146 -3.54 -18.86 -16.54
CA LEU A 146 -3.90 -18.94 -15.13
C LEU A 146 -2.75 -19.52 -14.31
N GLY A 147 -2.47 -18.96 -13.14
CA GLY A 147 -1.48 -19.52 -12.22
C GLY A 147 -0.56 -18.50 -11.56
N THR A 148 0.38 -19.01 -10.79
CA THR A 148 1.28 -18.20 -9.94
C THR A 148 2.22 -17.28 -10.72
N MET A 149 2.51 -17.59 -11.99
CA MET A 149 3.33 -16.73 -12.86
C MET A 149 2.68 -15.36 -13.06
N ALA A 150 1.39 -15.35 -13.35
CA ALA A 150 0.61 -14.11 -13.52
C ALA A 150 0.59 -13.26 -12.24
N GLY A 151 0.38 -13.92 -11.08
CA GLY A 151 0.42 -13.26 -9.78
C GLY A 151 1.80 -12.68 -9.47
N THR A 152 2.86 -13.44 -9.75
CA THR A 152 4.25 -12.98 -9.56
C THR A 152 4.54 -11.73 -10.39
N CYS A 153 4.16 -11.71 -11.68
CA CYS A 153 4.33 -10.55 -12.56
C CYS A 153 3.57 -9.33 -12.05
N ALA A 154 2.31 -9.49 -11.64
CA ALA A 154 1.51 -8.39 -11.12
C ALA A 154 2.11 -7.79 -9.85
N ILE A 155 2.57 -8.64 -8.92
CA ILE A 155 3.24 -8.22 -7.69
C ILE A 155 4.57 -7.54 -8.00
N ALA A 156 5.34 -8.05 -8.97
CA ALA A 156 6.61 -7.45 -9.37
C ALA A 156 6.42 -6.03 -9.93
N VAL A 157 5.43 -5.82 -10.81
CA VAL A 157 5.10 -4.50 -11.37
C VAL A 157 4.67 -3.51 -10.27
N PHE A 158 3.80 -3.94 -9.36
CA PHE A 158 3.36 -3.13 -8.24
C PHE A 158 4.54 -2.75 -7.33
N THR A 159 5.35 -3.75 -6.92
CA THR A 159 6.49 -3.54 -6.03
C THR A 159 7.54 -2.64 -6.69
N PHE A 160 7.83 -2.83 -7.96
CA PHE A 160 8.74 -2.00 -8.74
C PHE A 160 8.35 -0.52 -8.67
N ALA A 161 7.09 -0.20 -8.96
CA ALA A 161 6.63 1.18 -8.96
C ALA A 161 6.54 1.79 -7.56
N TYR A 162 6.09 1.00 -6.58
CA TYR A 162 5.96 1.43 -5.19
C TYR A 162 7.32 1.68 -4.54
N VAL A 163 8.20 0.65 -4.56
CA VAL A 163 9.54 0.72 -3.96
C VAL A 163 10.41 1.73 -4.72
N GLY A 164 10.31 1.77 -6.06
CA GLY A 164 11.07 2.72 -6.88
C GLY A 164 10.77 4.17 -6.50
N LYS A 165 9.49 4.50 -6.26
CA LYS A 165 9.11 5.84 -5.81
C LYS A 165 9.66 6.12 -4.41
N GLN A 166 9.45 5.23 -3.47
CA GLN A 166 9.94 5.42 -2.10
C GLN A 166 11.46 5.56 -2.06
N LEU A 167 12.17 4.75 -2.85
CA LEU A 167 13.63 4.73 -2.85
C LEU A 167 14.21 6.04 -3.40
N PHE A 168 13.70 6.60 -4.51
CA PHE A 168 14.25 7.88 -4.98
C PHE A 168 13.96 9.03 -4.00
N GLU A 169 12.81 9.05 -3.34
CA GLU A 169 12.49 10.02 -2.29
C GLU A 169 13.46 9.88 -1.11
N ILE A 170 13.81 8.66 -0.71
CA ILE A 170 14.81 8.38 0.33
C ILE A 170 16.20 8.87 -0.11
N ILE A 171 16.62 8.57 -1.35
CA ILE A 171 17.92 9.02 -1.89
C ILE A 171 18.02 10.55 -1.88
N GLU A 172 16.93 11.27 -2.10
CA GLU A 172 16.92 12.75 -2.07
C GLU A 172 17.02 13.35 -0.66
N THR A 173 16.85 12.55 0.38
CA THR A 173 16.91 13.02 1.79
C THR A 173 18.21 12.72 2.50
N VAL A 174 19.14 11.97 1.87
CA VAL A 174 20.42 11.62 2.50
C VAL A 174 21.38 12.80 2.57
N ASP A 175 22.36 12.70 3.49
CA ASP A 175 23.47 13.64 3.53
C ASP A 175 24.39 13.42 2.32
N MET A 176 24.53 14.47 1.50
CA MET A 176 25.37 14.47 0.30
C MET A 176 26.82 14.83 0.56
N GLY A 177 27.18 15.28 1.75
CA GLY A 177 28.56 15.64 2.09
C GLY A 177 29.59 14.55 1.81
N PRO A 178 29.36 13.28 2.24
CA PRO A 178 30.25 12.17 1.89
C PRO A 178 30.34 11.89 0.39
N TYR A 179 29.24 12.07 -0.36
CA TYR A 179 29.21 11.92 -1.82
C TYR A 179 30.10 12.97 -2.51
N GLU A 180 29.93 14.24 -2.14
CA GLU A 180 30.72 15.35 -2.68
C GLU A 180 32.20 15.21 -2.34
N ALA A 181 32.55 14.75 -1.13
CA ALA A 181 33.91 14.46 -0.74
C ALA A 181 34.54 13.37 -1.62
N MET A 182 33.81 12.31 -1.95
CA MET A 182 34.30 11.25 -2.86
C MET A 182 34.52 11.78 -4.28
N GLU A 183 33.63 12.61 -4.83
CA GLU A 183 33.82 13.26 -6.14
C GLU A 183 35.06 14.17 -6.12
N ALA A 184 35.28 14.94 -5.05
CA ALA A 184 36.45 15.80 -4.90
C ALA A 184 37.78 15.02 -4.86
N LEU A 185 37.75 13.78 -4.38
CA LEU A 185 38.88 12.84 -4.40
C LEU A 185 39.08 12.15 -5.76
N GLY A 186 38.25 12.47 -6.76
CA GLY A 186 38.33 11.92 -8.11
C GLY A 186 37.60 10.61 -8.34
N ALA A 187 36.73 10.18 -7.41
CA ALA A 187 35.87 9.04 -7.61
C ALA A 187 34.84 9.28 -8.72
N THR A 188 34.52 8.24 -9.47
CA THR A 188 33.39 8.32 -10.41
C THR A 188 32.06 8.43 -9.66
N ARG A 189 31.03 8.97 -10.30
CA ARG A 189 29.68 9.11 -9.72
C ARG A 189 29.13 7.80 -9.19
N LEU A 190 29.36 6.68 -9.89
CA LEU A 190 28.94 5.34 -9.47
C LEU A 190 29.68 4.91 -8.20
N GLN A 191 31.00 5.16 -8.13
CA GLN A 191 31.80 4.83 -6.93
C GLN A 191 31.34 5.69 -5.74
N ALA A 192 31.18 7.00 -5.94
CA ALA A 192 30.68 7.90 -4.89
C ALA A 192 29.28 7.48 -4.42
N PHE A 193 28.36 7.11 -5.32
CA PHE A 193 27.04 6.63 -4.97
C PHE A 193 27.09 5.34 -4.15
N THR A 194 27.80 4.32 -4.64
CA THR A 194 27.85 3.00 -3.97
C THR A 194 28.53 3.02 -2.61
N THR A 195 29.50 3.94 -2.41
CA THR A 195 30.26 4.03 -1.17
C THR A 195 29.67 5.01 -0.16
N ALA A 196 29.10 6.11 -0.61
CA ALA A 196 28.63 7.16 0.27
C ALA A 196 27.10 7.20 0.42
N VAL A 197 26.32 7.05 -0.66
CA VAL A 197 24.86 7.18 -0.64
C VAL A 197 24.18 5.84 -0.35
N PHE A 198 24.55 4.78 -1.08
CA PHE A 198 23.88 3.48 -0.98
C PHE A 198 23.89 2.89 0.43
N PRO A 199 24.97 2.94 1.23
CA PRO A 199 24.96 2.47 2.60
C PRO A 199 24.00 3.24 3.52
N GLN A 200 23.79 4.54 3.26
CA GLN A 200 22.86 5.37 4.04
C GLN A 200 21.39 4.99 3.75
N VAL A 201 21.06 4.67 2.49
CA VAL A 201 19.68 4.35 2.08
C VAL A 201 19.32 2.88 2.26
N LEU A 202 20.31 1.98 2.30
CA LEU A 202 20.10 0.53 2.31
C LEU A 202 19.20 0.04 3.46
N PRO A 203 19.37 0.48 4.72
CA PRO A 203 18.52 0.04 5.81
C PRO A 203 17.04 0.42 5.57
N THR A 204 16.78 1.64 5.15
CA THR A 204 15.43 2.13 4.88
C THR A 204 14.84 1.46 3.64
N TYR A 205 15.62 1.26 2.58
CA TYR A 205 15.21 0.53 1.38
C TYR A 205 14.80 -0.92 1.70
N LEU A 206 15.60 -1.64 2.50
CA LEU A 206 15.27 -2.99 2.94
C LEU A 206 14.02 -3.01 3.82
N SER A 207 13.86 -2.02 4.71
CA SER A 207 12.68 -1.87 5.54
C SER A 207 11.41 -1.67 4.71
N VAL A 208 11.45 -0.79 3.70
CA VAL A 208 10.33 -0.54 2.77
C VAL A 208 10.03 -1.79 1.93
N SER A 209 11.05 -2.49 1.45
CA SER A 209 10.90 -3.71 0.66
C SER A 209 10.25 -4.85 1.46
N LEU A 210 10.64 -5.03 2.72
CA LEU A 210 10.03 -6.00 3.64
C LEU A 210 8.57 -5.64 3.96
N PHE A 211 8.27 -4.35 4.18
CA PHE A 211 6.91 -3.89 4.38
C PHE A 211 6.03 -4.12 3.14
N CYS A 212 6.60 -3.90 1.95
CA CYS A 212 5.92 -4.18 0.69
C CYS A 212 5.64 -5.69 0.51
N LEU A 213 6.61 -6.56 0.83
CA LEU A 213 6.44 -8.01 0.83
C LEU A 213 5.29 -8.46 1.73
N GLU A 214 5.24 -7.96 2.96
CA GLU A 214 4.16 -8.24 3.92
C GLU A 214 2.77 -7.86 3.35
N GLY A 215 2.66 -6.67 2.73
CA GLY A 215 1.45 -6.25 2.03
C GLY A 215 1.09 -7.16 0.86
N ASN A 216 2.09 -7.56 0.07
CA ASN A 216 1.90 -8.40 -1.11
C ASN A 216 1.36 -9.80 -0.79
N VAL A 217 1.71 -10.40 0.35
CA VAL A 217 1.13 -11.68 0.79
C VAL A 217 -0.38 -11.56 1.01
N ARG A 218 -0.84 -10.46 1.57
CA ARG A 218 -2.26 -10.17 1.74
C ARG A 218 -2.95 -9.90 0.39
N TYR A 219 -2.33 -9.11 -0.47
CA TYR A 219 -2.86 -8.83 -1.82
C TYR A 219 -2.89 -10.05 -2.73
N ALA A 220 -1.97 -10.98 -2.56
CA ALA A 220 -1.92 -12.23 -3.33
C ALA A 220 -3.21 -13.05 -3.19
N SER A 221 -3.86 -13.02 -2.03
CA SER A 221 -5.16 -13.68 -1.84
C SER A 221 -6.27 -13.07 -2.70
N ILE A 222 -6.20 -11.76 -2.99
CA ILE A 222 -7.17 -11.07 -3.86
C ILE A 222 -6.89 -11.36 -5.33
N LEU A 223 -5.61 -11.51 -5.73
CA LEU A 223 -5.23 -11.79 -7.12
C LEU A 223 -5.77 -13.15 -7.62
N GLY A 224 -6.07 -14.08 -6.71
CA GLY A 224 -6.71 -15.35 -7.05
C GLY A 224 -8.10 -15.20 -7.69
N TYR A 225 -8.83 -14.10 -7.43
CA TYR A 225 -10.11 -13.83 -8.09
C TYR A 225 -9.98 -13.68 -9.61
N VAL A 226 -8.82 -13.27 -10.09
CA VAL A 226 -8.52 -13.13 -11.51
C VAL A 226 -7.68 -14.30 -12.05
N GLY A 227 -7.62 -15.42 -11.30
CA GLY A 227 -6.91 -16.60 -11.72
C GLY A 227 -5.40 -16.57 -11.55
N ALA A 228 -4.86 -15.65 -10.78
CA ALA A 228 -3.42 -15.54 -10.52
C ALA A 228 -2.88 -16.60 -9.52
N GLY A 229 -3.65 -17.64 -9.25
CA GLY A 229 -3.22 -18.76 -8.41
C GLY A 229 -3.25 -18.51 -6.90
N GLY A 230 -2.63 -19.44 -6.17
CA GLY A 230 -2.49 -19.35 -4.72
C GLY A 230 -3.79 -19.54 -3.93
N LEU A 231 -3.78 -19.09 -2.67
CA LEU A 231 -4.93 -19.17 -1.77
C LEU A 231 -6.19 -18.49 -2.31
N GLY A 232 -6.05 -17.40 -3.03
CA GLY A 232 -7.19 -16.65 -3.55
C GLY A 232 -8.03 -17.44 -4.55
N LEU A 233 -7.44 -18.39 -5.28
CA LEU A 233 -8.17 -19.23 -6.21
C LEU A 233 -9.15 -20.16 -5.46
N ILE A 234 -8.66 -20.86 -4.42
CA ILE A 234 -9.51 -21.74 -3.61
C ILE A 234 -10.50 -20.96 -2.74
N MET A 235 -10.15 -19.75 -2.30
CA MET A 235 -11.10 -18.85 -1.62
C MET A 235 -12.28 -18.50 -2.53
N ASN A 236 -11.99 -18.08 -3.78
CA ASN A 236 -13.02 -17.72 -4.74
C ASN A 236 -13.93 -18.91 -5.06
N GLU A 237 -13.36 -20.11 -5.22
CA GLU A 237 -14.09 -21.35 -5.41
C GLU A 237 -15.06 -21.62 -4.25
N LYS A 238 -14.57 -21.56 -2.98
CA LYS A 238 -15.40 -21.84 -1.79
C LYS A 238 -16.48 -20.77 -1.57
N ILE A 239 -16.22 -19.52 -1.88
CA ILE A 239 -17.24 -18.46 -1.90
C ILE A 239 -18.32 -18.77 -2.94
N GLY A 240 -17.93 -19.18 -4.15
CA GLY A 240 -18.87 -19.54 -5.22
C GLY A 240 -19.78 -20.70 -4.85
N TRP A 241 -19.23 -21.73 -4.20
CA TRP A 241 -19.97 -22.91 -3.74
C TRP A 241 -20.67 -22.71 -2.38
N ARG A 242 -20.51 -21.55 -1.73
CA ARG A 242 -21.03 -21.22 -0.38
C ARG A 242 -20.58 -22.21 0.71
N GLU A 243 -19.42 -22.81 0.56
CA GLU A 243 -18.79 -23.67 1.56
C GLU A 243 -18.05 -22.82 2.59
N TYR A 244 -18.82 -22.14 3.46
CA TYR A 244 -18.27 -21.16 4.41
C TYR A 244 -17.42 -21.79 5.51
N ASP A 245 -17.64 -23.03 5.89
CA ASP A 245 -16.81 -23.80 6.84
C ASP A 245 -15.37 -24.01 6.31
N SER A 246 -15.25 -24.39 5.05
CA SER A 246 -13.95 -24.52 4.36
C SER A 246 -13.30 -23.18 4.14
N LEU A 247 -14.08 -22.14 3.79
CA LEU A 247 -13.60 -20.75 3.68
C LEU A 247 -13.07 -20.24 5.02
N GLY A 248 -13.76 -20.54 6.13
CA GLY A 248 -13.30 -20.19 7.48
C GLY A 248 -11.93 -20.77 7.79
N MET A 249 -11.68 -22.05 7.42
CA MET A 249 -10.38 -22.68 7.59
C MET A 249 -9.28 -22.02 6.74
N ILE A 250 -9.57 -21.67 5.49
CA ILE A 250 -8.62 -20.96 4.62
C ILE A 250 -8.25 -19.58 5.22
N LEU A 251 -9.24 -18.83 5.73
CA LEU A 251 -9.01 -17.52 6.33
C LEU A 251 -8.17 -17.61 7.62
N ILE A 252 -8.39 -18.63 8.45
CA ILE A 252 -7.58 -18.86 9.66
C ILE A 252 -6.12 -19.13 9.27
N VAL A 253 -5.89 -20.02 8.30
CA VAL A 253 -4.55 -20.35 7.83
C VAL A 253 -3.85 -19.12 7.22
N LEU A 254 -4.57 -18.35 6.39
CA LEU A 254 -4.06 -17.10 5.84
C LEU A 254 -3.69 -16.10 6.95
N PHE A 255 -4.56 -15.93 7.93
CA PHE A 255 -4.33 -15.02 9.05
C PHE A 255 -3.07 -15.41 9.84
N VAL A 256 -2.92 -16.70 10.18
CA VAL A 256 -1.74 -17.21 10.88
C VAL A 256 -0.47 -17.00 10.02
N ALA A 257 -0.53 -17.31 8.72
CA ALA A 257 0.60 -17.11 7.82
C ALA A 257 1.03 -15.64 7.73
N VAL A 258 0.05 -14.73 7.60
CA VAL A 258 0.32 -13.27 7.58
C VAL A 258 0.95 -12.82 8.89
N MET A 259 0.42 -13.26 10.05
CA MET A 259 1.00 -12.92 11.37
C MET A 259 2.44 -13.39 11.51
N VAL A 260 2.75 -14.61 11.05
CA VAL A 260 4.13 -15.14 11.08
C VAL A 260 5.06 -14.31 10.19
N ILE A 261 4.62 -13.99 8.97
CA ILE A 261 5.42 -13.18 8.04
C ILE A 261 5.63 -11.77 8.59
N GLU A 262 4.60 -11.16 9.18
CA GLU A 262 4.67 -9.85 9.82
C GLU A 262 5.66 -9.86 11.01
N ALA A 263 5.61 -10.89 11.85
CA ALA A 263 6.52 -11.04 12.98
C ALA A 263 7.99 -11.16 12.50
N ILE A 264 8.24 -11.97 11.46
CA ILE A 264 9.57 -12.12 10.86
C ILE A 264 10.04 -10.78 10.25
N SER A 265 9.19 -10.15 9.45
CA SER A 265 9.46 -8.85 8.82
C SER A 265 9.77 -7.78 9.85
N HIS A 266 8.98 -7.71 10.94
CA HIS A 266 9.22 -6.77 12.04
C HIS A 266 10.56 -7.03 12.75
N ALA A 267 10.88 -8.29 13.05
CA ALA A 267 12.14 -8.67 13.68
C ALA A 267 13.36 -8.31 12.80
N LEU A 268 13.24 -8.49 11.46
CA LEU A 268 14.29 -8.10 10.52
C LEU A 268 14.44 -6.59 10.44
N ARG A 269 13.34 -5.85 10.33
CA ARG A 269 13.36 -4.37 10.30
C ARG A 269 13.98 -3.76 11.55
N LYS A 270 13.68 -4.31 12.73
CA LYS A 270 14.29 -3.86 14.00
C LYS A 270 15.82 -3.99 14.04
N LYS A 271 16.40 -4.86 13.23
CA LYS A 271 17.85 -5.00 13.13
C LYS A 271 18.49 -4.06 12.11
N LEU A 272 17.69 -3.44 11.25
CA LEU A 272 18.15 -2.51 10.20
C LEU A 272 18.16 -1.06 10.67
N THR A 273 17.34 -0.73 11.66
CA THR A 273 17.27 0.57 12.32
C THR A 273 17.89 0.51 13.71
#